data_07cc15ba678dd810746c0f875f6bbc1e
#
_entry.id   07cc15ba678dd810746c0f875f6bbc1e
#
_cell.length_a   1.000
_cell.length_b   1.000
_cell.length_c   1.000
_cell.angle_alpha   90.00
_cell.angle_beta   90.00
_cell.angle_gamma   90.00
#
_symmetry.space_group_name_H-M   'P 1'
#
loop_
_entity.id
_entity.type
_entity.pdbx_description
1 polymer ?
#
loop_
_entity_poly.entity_id
_entity_poly.type
_entity_poly.pdbx_seq_one_letter_code
_entity_poly.pdbx_strand_id
1 'polypeptide(L)'
;MADIVAPAYRVFPIIPALKPGAMEGSGPYVSGEKMNEALGFPGKLVDDWHDKAIAKMGDLLGKYRSLKVYMDACVHCGACSDKCHYFIGTQDPKNMPVARQDLMRSVYRRYFTLPGKLFPKLVGARDLTREVLDEWHNYYHQCSECRRCSVFCPYGIDTAEVTMAARDILDSVGYGQKYDIEIIGKVHKIGNNLGLPGPALIDTMEGLEEDVKEATGIDVRFPIDVKGAEVLLITPSADFFAEPHIDSLIGYAKVFHATGTSWTLSSMSSEAANFGMFIGNYEQLRKVALRIRQAALDLGVKRIVVGECGHAWRVAYSFWNTLSGVGEGADPDDKFAQMLQKQLDHRYRQPSHICEFTWDMIERGALSFDKEANDKHIITFHDSCNVARGSSMGGYPGGQFDIPRNVIKSVANHFVEMDPSTTHEKTFCCGGGGGLLTDDLMELRVKGALPRMEVLKQVADEQGVNFLAVICAICKTQFSKTMPLYGFDRRMVGGVHQLVSNAIRLGEK
;
A
#
# COMPACT_ATOMS: atom_id res chain seq x y z
N MET A 1 12.31 -14.45 -27.83
CA MET A 1 11.65 -13.76 -26.72
C MET A 1 10.84 -12.66 -27.33
N ALA A 2 9.52 -12.62 -27.08
CA ALA A 2 8.73 -11.49 -27.52
C ALA A 2 9.35 -10.21 -26.95
N ASP A 3 9.39 -9.15 -27.74
CA ASP A 3 9.83 -7.83 -27.28
C ASP A 3 9.04 -7.46 -26.03
N ILE A 4 9.68 -7.59 -24.87
CA ILE A 4 9.11 -7.27 -23.57
C ILE A 4 8.82 -5.75 -23.48
N VAL A 5 9.53 -4.98 -24.28
CA VAL A 5 9.34 -3.54 -24.38
C VAL A 5 8.24 -3.30 -25.40
N ALA A 6 7.06 -2.95 -24.91
CA ALA A 6 5.96 -2.57 -25.80
C ALA A 6 6.39 -1.41 -26.72
N PRO A 7 5.89 -1.37 -27.96
CA PRO A 7 6.17 -0.26 -28.87
C PRO A 7 5.89 1.12 -28.29
N ALA A 8 4.89 1.24 -27.39
CA ALA A 8 4.56 2.45 -26.65
C ALA A 8 5.71 2.97 -25.76
N TYR A 9 6.61 2.12 -25.28
CA TYR A 9 7.80 2.58 -24.55
C TYR A 9 8.62 3.61 -25.34
N ARG A 10 8.66 3.48 -26.65
CA ARG A 10 9.35 4.42 -27.55
C ARG A 10 8.59 5.72 -27.77
N VAL A 11 7.31 5.77 -27.41
CA VAL A 11 6.43 6.94 -27.57
C VAL A 11 6.64 7.95 -26.43
N PHE A 12 7.27 7.54 -25.32
CA PHE A 12 7.56 8.42 -24.18
C PHE A 12 9.06 8.72 -24.03
N PRO A 13 9.65 9.47 -24.98
CA PRO A 13 11.10 9.71 -25.04
C PRO A 13 11.62 10.60 -23.90
N ILE A 14 10.71 11.23 -23.14
CA ILE A 14 11.05 12.09 -22.00
C ILE A 14 11.46 11.30 -20.75
N ILE A 15 11.25 9.99 -20.71
CA ILE A 15 11.66 9.18 -19.59
C ILE A 15 13.18 8.95 -19.66
N PRO A 16 13.96 9.54 -18.77
CA PRO A 16 15.40 9.42 -18.80
C PRO A 16 15.84 7.98 -18.49
N ALA A 17 17.04 7.63 -18.89
CA ALA A 17 17.64 6.34 -18.52
C ALA A 17 17.85 6.29 -17.01
N LEU A 18 17.36 5.21 -16.38
CA LEU A 18 17.62 4.98 -14.96
C LEU A 18 19.12 4.77 -14.76
N LYS A 19 19.74 5.58 -13.91
CA LYS A 19 21.15 5.44 -13.60
C LYS A 19 21.37 4.24 -12.67
N PRO A 20 22.48 3.51 -12.83
CA PRO A 20 22.91 2.57 -11.78
C PRO A 20 22.96 3.27 -10.43
N GLY A 21 22.49 2.60 -9.37
CA GLY A 21 22.48 3.21 -8.04
C GLY A 21 21.39 4.25 -7.82
N ALA A 22 20.24 4.12 -8.49
CA ALA A 22 19.08 5.03 -8.32
C ALA A 22 18.64 5.23 -6.86
N MET A 23 19.06 4.35 -5.95
CA MET A 23 18.82 4.42 -4.52
C MET A 23 19.93 5.13 -3.72
N GLU A 24 21.03 5.55 -4.35
CA GLU A 24 22.15 6.18 -3.65
C GLU A 24 21.73 7.45 -2.91
N GLY A 25 20.82 8.23 -3.47
CA GLY A 25 20.26 9.42 -2.83
C GLY A 25 19.37 9.14 -1.63
N SER A 26 18.80 7.93 -1.52
CA SER A 26 17.99 7.50 -0.40
C SER A 26 18.79 6.79 0.71
N GLY A 27 20.08 6.60 0.53
CA GLY A 27 21.12 6.03 1.38
C GLY A 27 20.78 5.50 2.78
N PRO A 28 21.75 5.01 3.53
CA PRO A 28 21.49 4.54 4.88
C PRO A 28 20.95 5.67 5.74
N TYR A 29 20.08 5.31 6.66
CA TYR A 29 19.40 6.24 7.53
C TYR A 29 20.37 6.90 8.52
N VAL A 30 20.67 8.18 8.34
CA VAL A 30 21.68 8.91 9.13
C VAL A 30 21.07 10.01 10.00
N SER A 31 19.84 10.45 9.71
CA SER A 31 19.17 11.52 10.45
C SER A 31 18.09 11.00 11.35
N GLY A 32 17.94 11.58 12.54
CA GLY A 32 16.92 11.21 13.49
C GLY A 32 17.31 10.04 14.41
N GLU A 33 18.58 9.97 14.85
CA GLU A 33 19.09 8.93 15.75
C GLU A 33 18.12 8.62 16.90
N LYS A 34 17.61 9.65 17.59
CA LYS A 34 16.66 9.49 18.68
C LYS A 34 15.34 8.82 18.24
N MET A 35 14.89 9.08 17.03
CA MET A 35 13.67 8.45 16.50
C MET A 35 13.95 7.00 16.15
N ASN A 36 15.09 6.70 15.56
CA ASN A 36 15.50 5.33 15.25
C ASN A 36 15.62 4.48 16.51
N GLU A 37 16.27 5.04 17.53
CA GLU A 37 16.40 4.40 18.85
C GLU A 37 15.04 4.13 19.48
N ALA A 38 14.11 5.09 19.42
CA ALA A 38 12.75 4.93 19.92
C ALA A 38 11.95 3.85 19.17
N LEU A 39 12.29 3.59 17.91
CA LEU A 39 11.70 2.53 17.08
C LEU A 39 12.47 1.20 17.20
N GLY A 40 13.62 1.20 17.88
CA GLY A 40 14.47 0.01 18.05
C GLY A 40 15.40 -0.26 16.87
N PHE A 41 15.68 0.76 16.03
CA PHE A 41 16.62 0.64 14.91
C PHE A 41 17.94 1.37 15.19
N PRO A 42 19.08 0.85 14.72
CA PRO A 42 20.34 1.59 14.72
C PRO A 42 20.25 2.83 13.81
N GLY A 43 20.78 3.98 14.26
CA GLY A 43 20.79 5.22 13.46
C GLY A 43 21.73 5.21 12.27
N LYS A 44 22.70 4.29 12.27
CA LYS A 44 23.71 4.10 11.22
C LYS A 44 24.14 2.65 11.14
N LEU A 45 24.82 2.27 10.06
CA LEU A 45 25.37 0.94 9.93
C LEU A 45 26.29 0.61 11.11
N VAL A 46 25.97 -0.46 11.83
CA VAL A 46 26.73 -0.90 13.01
C VAL A 46 28.03 -1.60 12.60
N ASP A 47 29.02 -1.57 13.46
CA ASP A 47 30.34 -2.15 13.14
C ASP A 47 30.28 -3.68 12.95
N ASP A 48 29.44 -4.37 13.70
CA ASP A 48 29.19 -5.81 13.64
C ASP A 48 28.04 -6.19 12.68
N TRP A 49 27.76 -5.34 11.69
CA TRP A 49 26.62 -5.50 10.78
C TRP A 49 26.54 -6.85 10.08
N HIS A 50 27.69 -7.43 9.70
CA HIS A 50 27.75 -8.72 9.02
C HIS A 50 27.13 -9.84 9.88
N ASP A 51 27.63 -9.99 11.11
CA ASP A 51 27.18 -11.06 12.00
C ASP A 51 25.74 -10.86 12.44
N LYS A 52 25.33 -9.60 12.67
CA LYS A 52 23.92 -9.25 12.96
C LYS A 52 22.99 -9.55 11.79
N ALA A 53 23.40 -9.23 10.56
CA ALA A 53 22.59 -9.52 9.38
C ALA A 53 22.39 -11.04 9.18
N ILE A 54 23.46 -11.83 9.36
CA ILE A 54 23.37 -13.29 9.26
C ILE A 54 22.52 -13.88 10.40
N ALA A 55 22.69 -13.40 11.64
CA ALA A 55 21.86 -13.82 12.77
C ALA A 55 20.38 -13.49 12.52
N LYS A 56 20.08 -12.25 12.12
CA LYS A 56 18.71 -11.83 11.79
C LYS A 56 18.10 -12.66 10.65
N MET A 57 18.89 -12.98 9.62
CA MET A 57 18.45 -13.87 8.54
C MET A 57 18.10 -15.26 9.08
N GLY A 58 18.93 -15.81 9.98
CA GLY A 58 18.66 -17.09 10.64
C GLY A 58 17.37 -17.07 11.44
N ASP A 59 17.13 -16.03 12.21
CA ASP A 59 15.89 -15.85 12.99
C ASP A 59 14.65 -15.80 12.07
N LEU A 60 14.72 -15.05 10.97
CA LEU A 60 13.63 -14.95 10.01
C LEU A 60 13.33 -16.29 9.32
N LEU A 61 14.37 -17.06 8.95
CA LEU A 61 14.23 -18.39 8.38
C LEU A 61 13.64 -19.40 9.37
N GLY A 62 13.93 -19.24 10.66
CA GLY A 62 13.35 -20.03 11.74
C GLY A 62 11.89 -19.68 12.02
N LYS A 63 11.57 -18.39 12.00
CA LYS A 63 10.24 -17.86 12.31
C LYS A 63 9.26 -18.03 11.15
N TYR A 64 9.70 -17.76 9.91
CA TYR A 64 8.87 -17.80 8.71
C TYR A 64 9.27 -18.98 7.82
N ARG A 65 8.54 -20.09 7.94
CA ARG A 65 8.78 -21.29 7.13
C ARG A 65 8.63 -21.05 5.63
N SER A 66 7.73 -20.17 5.24
CA SER A 66 7.53 -19.72 3.85
C SER A 66 8.83 -19.20 3.25
N LEU A 67 9.55 -18.33 3.97
CA LEU A 67 10.80 -17.76 3.48
C LEU A 67 11.84 -18.85 3.14
N LYS A 68 11.99 -19.85 3.99
CA LYS A 68 12.89 -20.98 3.72
C LYS A 68 12.45 -21.77 2.48
N VAL A 69 11.14 -22.05 2.36
CA VAL A 69 10.60 -22.75 1.18
C VAL A 69 10.89 -21.94 -0.09
N TYR A 70 10.73 -20.61 -0.07
CA TYR A 70 11.03 -19.76 -1.21
C TYR A 70 12.51 -19.81 -1.61
N MET A 71 13.43 -19.88 -0.63
CA MET A 71 14.86 -20.04 -0.93
C MET A 71 15.18 -21.35 -1.61
N ASP A 72 14.46 -22.43 -1.28
CA ASP A 72 14.74 -23.78 -1.80
C ASP A 72 13.94 -24.12 -3.07
N ALA A 73 12.71 -23.60 -3.22
CA ALA A 73 11.78 -24.02 -4.28
C ALA A 73 12.01 -23.33 -5.64
N CYS A 74 12.75 -22.22 -5.71
CA CYS A 74 12.93 -21.51 -6.98
C CYS A 74 13.82 -22.29 -7.96
N VAL A 75 13.27 -22.66 -9.10
CA VAL A 75 13.98 -23.40 -10.17
C VAL A 75 14.43 -22.52 -11.34
N HIS A 76 14.36 -21.21 -11.20
CA HIS A 76 14.78 -20.23 -12.23
C HIS A 76 14.01 -20.38 -13.56
N CYS A 77 12.73 -20.76 -13.52
CA CYS A 77 11.92 -20.95 -14.73
C CYS A 77 11.64 -19.66 -15.52
N GLY A 78 11.86 -18.47 -14.91
CA GLY A 78 11.68 -17.18 -15.55
C GLY A 78 10.23 -16.68 -15.67
N ALA A 79 9.22 -17.46 -15.25
CA ALA A 79 7.81 -17.11 -15.40
C ALA A 79 7.42 -15.77 -14.74
N CYS A 80 8.19 -15.28 -13.78
CA CYS A 80 7.98 -14.00 -13.09
C CYS A 80 8.68 -12.81 -13.75
N SER A 81 9.64 -13.04 -14.67
CA SER A 81 10.56 -12.00 -15.16
C SER A 81 9.85 -10.87 -15.88
N ASP A 82 9.05 -11.18 -16.90
CA ASP A 82 8.26 -10.23 -17.69
C ASP A 82 6.98 -9.74 -16.98
N LYS A 83 6.79 -10.09 -15.72
CA LYS A 83 5.62 -9.68 -14.92
C LYS A 83 5.94 -8.49 -14.01
N CYS A 84 7.21 -8.20 -13.79
CA CYS A 84 7.63 -7.09 -12.95
C CYS A 84 7.58 -5.76 -13.70
N HIS A 85 6.76 -4.83 -13.22
CA HIS A 85 6.63 -3.51 -13.82
C HIS A 85 7.95 -2.71 -13.80
N TYR A 86 8.79 -2.88 -12.77
CA TYR A 86 10.11 -2.23 -12.74
C TYR A 86 11.08 -2.85 -13.74
N PHE A 87 11.07 -4.18 -13.92
CA PHE A 87 11.88 -4.77 -14.98
C PHE A 87 11.42 -4.29 -16.36
N ILE A 88 10.12 -4.25 -16.61
CA ILE A 88 9.57 -3.75 -17.89
C ILE A 88 10.00 -2.30 -18.12
N GLY A 89 9.87 -1.43 -17.12
CA GLY A 89 10.16 -0.01 -17.26
C GLY A 89 11.65 0.33 -17.29
N THR A 90 12.49 -0.38 -16.52
CA THR A 90 13.92 -0.07 -16.41
C THR A 90 14.79 -0.85 -17.38
N GLN A 91 14.34 -2.02 -17.83
CA GLN A 91 15.12 -3.01 -18.61
C GLN A 91 16.39 -3.48 -17.88
N ASP A 92 16.48 -3.26 -16.57
CA ASP A 92 17.57 -3.76 -15.74
C ASP A 92 17.29 -5.21 -15.33
N PRO A 93 18.13 -6.20 -15.75
CA PRO A 93 17.93 -7.61 -15.40
C PRO A 93 17.89 -7.88 -13.90
N LYS A 94 18.55 -7.06 -13.09
CA LYS A 94 18.53 -7.17 -11.62
C LYS A 94 17.19 -6.81 -11.02
N ASN A 95 16.32 -6.12 -11.75
CA ASN A 95 14.94 -5.85 -11.38
C ASN A 95 13.98 -7.02 -11.65
N MET A 96 14.44 -8.10 -12.30
CA MET A 96 13.64 -9.32 -12.41
C MET A 96 13.36 -9.91 -11.01
N PRO A 97 12.14 -10.37 -10.72
CA PRO A 97 11.83 -10.98 -9.41
C PRO A 97 12.74 -12.16 -9.07
N VAL A 98 13.09 -12.99 -10.06
CA VAL A 98 14.03 -14.11 -9.86
C VAL A 98 15.42 -13.61 -9.46
N ALA A 99 15.90 -12.50 -10.01
CA ALA A 99 17.19 -11.92 -9.65
C ALA A 99 17.18 -11.39 -8.19
N ARG A 100 16.10 -10.70 -7.77
CA ARG A 100 15.92 -10.33 -6.36
C ARG A 100 15.87 -11.53 -5.42
N GLN A 101 15.20 -12.60 -5.82
CA GLN A 101 15.22 -13.85 -5.09
C GLN A 101 16.64 -14.37 -4.91
N ASP A 102 17.46 -14.31 -5.96
CA ASP A 102 18.83 -14.81 -5.92
C ASP A 102 19.79 -13.97 -5.09
N LEU A 103 19.53 -12.68 -4.91
CA LEU A 103 20.33 -11.84 -3.99
C LEU A 103 20.33 -12.45 -2.58
N MET A 104 19.17 -12.73 -2.00
CA MET A 104 19.08 -13.35 -0.68
C MET A 104 19.49 -14.83 -0.72
N ARG A 105 19.05 -15.55 -1.73
CA ARG A 105 19.28 -16.98 -1.86
C ARG A 105 20.77 -17.34 -1.97
N SER A 106 21.58 -16.53 -2.63
CA SER A 106 23.03 -16.74 -2.70
C SER A 106 23.68 -16.66 -1.33
N VAL A 107 23.25 -15.72 -0.48
CA VAL A 107 23.72 -15.58 0.91
C VAL A 107 23.13 -16.70 1.78
N TYR A 108 21.83 -17.03 1.63
CA TYR A 108 21.22 -18.17 2.30
C TYR A 108 22.01 -19.45 2.05
N ARG A 109 22.36 -19.74 0.80
CA ARG A 109 23.17 -20.92 0.45
C ARG A 109 24.52 -20.91 1.16
N ARG A 110 25.17 -19.76 1.22
CA ARG A 110 26.51 -19.63 1.82
C ARG A 110 26.53 -19.96 3.30
N TYR A 111 25.55 -19.49 4.05
CA TYR A 111 25.58 -19.59 5.53
C TYR A 111 24.68 -20.68 6.09
N PHE A 112 23.60 -21.08 5.40
CA PHE A 112 22.58 -21.96 5.94
C PHE A 112 22.46 -23.31 5.25
N THR A 113 23.24 -23.58 4.20
CA THR A 113 23.24 -24.90 3.53
C THR A 113 24.63 -25.55 3.55
N LEU A 114 24.65 -26.87 3.69
CA LEU A 114 25.92 -27.63 3.67
C LEU A 114 26.65 -27.51 2.33
N PRO A 115 25.98 -27.67 1.15
CA PRO A 115 26.65 -27.47 -0.14
C PRO A 115 27.25 -26.08 -0.32
N GLY A 116 26.57 -25.03 0.15
CA GLY A 116 27.05 -23.65 0.06
C GLY A 116 28.25 -23.37 0.94
N LYS A 117 28.38 -24.06 2.07
CA LYS A 117 29.57 -23.99 2.96
C LYS A 117 30.78 -24.70 2.36
N LEU A 118 30.58 -25.87 1.76
CA LEU A 118 31.66 -26.71 1.24
C LEU A 118 32.07 -26.36 -0.20
N PHE A 119 31.10 -26.03 -1.05
CA PHE A 119 31.31 -25.81 -2.50
C PHE A 119 30.61 -24.54 -3.00
N PRO A 120 30.93 -23.34 -2.44
CA PRO A 120 30.14 -22.13 -2.69
C PRO A 120 30.04 -21.78 -4.18
N LYS A 121 31.12 -21.91 -4.93
CA LYS A 121 31.13 -21.59 -6.37
C LYS A 121 30.21 -22.48 -7.21
N LEU A 122 30.10 -23.76 -6.84
CA LEU A 122 29.29 -24.73 -7.59
C LEU A 122 27.78 -24.48 -7.43
N VAL A 123 27.38 -23.97 -6.28
CA VAL A 123 25.95 -23.71 -5.95
C VAL A 123 25.55 -22.25 -6.03
N GLY A 124 26.43 -21.36 -6.53
CA GLY A 124 26.16 -19.93 -6.65
C GLY A 124 25.97 -19.25 -5.28
N ALA A 125 26.69 -19.73 -4.26
CA ALA A 125 26.67 -19.12 -2.93
C ALA A 125 27.64 -17.92 -2.89
N ARG A 126 27.23 -16.83 -2.22
CA ARG A 126 28.02 -15.58 -2.10
C ARG A 126 28.20 -15.24 -0.61
N ASP A 127 29.38 -14.81 -0.25
CA ASP A 127 29.62 -14.18 1.05
C ASP A 127 28.87 -12.84 1.13
N LEU A 128 28.33 -12.50 2.30
CA LEU A 128 27.69 -11.20 2.53
C LEU A 128 28.79 -10.14 2.74
N THR A 129 29.31 -9.61 1.64
CA THR A 129 30.27 -8.51 1.66
C THR A 129 29.54 -7.16 1.68
N ARG A 130 30.29 -6.06 1.83
CA ARG A 130 29.73 -4.72 1.77
C ARG A 130 29.07 -4.45 0.41
N GLU A 131 29.67 -4.87 -0.67
CA GLU A 131 29.12 -4.72 -2.03
C GLU A 131 27.81 -5.49 -2.19
N VAL A 132 27.70 -6.68 -1.57
CA VAL A 132 26.44 -7.45 -1.57
C VAL A 132 25.37 -6.75 -0.73
N LEU A 133 25.74 -6.15 0.40
CA LEU A 133 24.81 -5.37 1.22
C LEU A 133 24.31 -4.13 0.46
N ASP A 134 25.21 -3.41 -0.25
CA ASP A 134 24.84 -2.26 -1.10
C ASP A 134 23.93 -2.68 -2.25
N GLU A 135 24.18 -3.85 -2.85
CA GLU A 135 23.33 -4.44 -3.89
C GLU A 135 21.95 -4.79 -3.32
N TRP A 136 21.85 -5.33 -2.12
CA TRP A 136 20.60 -5.58 -1.42
C TRP A 136 19.83 -4.28 -1.17
N HIS A 137 20.49 -3.27 -0.60
CA HIS A 137 19.87 -1.96 -0.37
C HIS A 137 19.29 -1.40 -1.67
N ASN A 138 20.08 -1.39 -2.76
CA ASN A 138 19.65 -0.85 -4.04
C ASN A 138 18.44 -1.60 -4.62
N TYR A 139 18.49 -2.93 -4.75
CA TYR A 139 17.49 -3.68 -5.50
C TYR A 139 16.26 -4.11 -4.69
N TYR A 140 16.39 -4.29 -3.39
CA TYR A 140 15.20 -4.53 -2.57
C TYR A 140 14.36 -3.27 -2.38
N HIS A 141 14.97 -2.07 -2.36
CA HIS A 141 14.21 -0.82 -2.37
C HIS A 141 13.75 -0.39 -3.79
N GLN A 142 13.98 -1.17 -4.82
CA GLN A 142 13.36 -1.02 -6.14
C GLN A 142 12.18 -2.00 -6.33
N CYS A 143 11.60 -2.54 -5.27
CA CYS A 143 10.42 -3.39 -5.29
C CYS A 143 9.23 -2.69 -4.62
N SER A 144 8.12 -2.55 -5.34
CA SER A 144 6.89 -1.99 -4.77
C SER A 144 6.05 -2.99 -3.97
N GLU A 145 6.52 -4.21 -3.78
CA GLU A 145 5.82 -5.29 -3.07
C GLU A 145 4.40 -5.58 -3.60
N CYS A 146 4.21 -5.34 -4.89
CA CYS A 146 2.91 -5.47 -5.54
C CYS A 146 2.44 -6.92 -5.75
N ARG A 147 3.29 -7.93 -5.56
CA ARG A 147 2.99 -9.37 -5.69
C ARG A 147 2.55 -9.85 -7.08
N ARG A 148 2.68 -9.05 -8.13
CA ARG A 148 2.28 -9.51 -9.47
C ARG A 148 3.10 -10.74 -9.92
N CYS A 149 4.39 -10.75 -9.61
CA CYS A 149 5.27 -11.89 -9.88
C CYS A 149 4.81 -13.18 -9.17
N SER A 150 4.22 -13.05 -7.97
CA SER A 150 3.74 -14.20 -7.20
C SER A 150 2.52 -14.86 -7.85
N VAL A 151 1.62 -14.07 -8.47
CA VAL A 151 0.45 -14.58 -9.21
C VAL A 151 0.86 -15.49 -10.38
N PHE A 152 1.98 -15.19 -11.02
CA PHE A 152 2.48 -15.93 -12.16
C PHE A 152 3.54 -16.99 -11.80
N CYS A 153 3.89 -17.13 -10.53
CA CYS A 153 4.86 -18.12 -10.08
C CYS A 153 4.20 -19.50 -9.94
N PRO A 154 4.58 -20.51 -10.74
CA PRO A 154 3.99 -21.84 -10.67
C PRO A 154 4.32 -22.57 -9.35
N TYR A 155 5.29 -22.06 -8.58
CA TYR A 155 5.73 -22.62 -7.30
C TYR A 155 5.22 -21.82 -6.11
N GLY A 156 4.38 -20.81 -6.32
CA GLY A 156 3.79 -20.00 -5.25
C GLY A 156 4.79 -19.13 -4.48
N ILE A 157 5.95 -18.79 -5.06
CA ILE A 157 6.95 -17.96 -4.40
C ILE A 157 6.47 -16.51 -4.33
N ASP A 158 6.48 -15.95 -3.13
CA ASP A 158 6.20 -14.53 -2.90
C ASP A 158 7.49 -13.73 -2.79
N THR A 159 7.92 -13.11 -3.90
CA THR A 159 9.13 -12.26 -3.93
C THR A 159 8.95 -10.99 -3.11
N ALA A 160 7.71 -10.53 -2.85
CA ALA A 160 7.47 -9.41 -1.95
C ALA A 160 7.79 -9.77 -0.50
N GLU A 161 7.47 -10.99 -0.05
CA GLU A 161 7.84 -11.47 1.28
C GLU A 161 9.37 -11.58 1.44
N VAL A 162 10.06 -12.06 0.40
CA VAL A 162 11.53 -12.05 0.37
C VAL A 162 12.10 -10.63 0.45
N THR A 163 11.48 -9.68 -0.26
CA THR A 163 11.87 -8.27 -0.20
C THR A 163 11.68 -7.68 1.19
N MET A 164 10.53 -7.92 1.82
CA MET A 164 10.25 -7.47 3.20
C MET A 164 11.27 -8.05 4.18
N ALA A 165 11.58 -9.34 4.08
CA ALA A 165 12.59 -9.98 4.93
C ALA A 165 13.99 -9.36 4.73
N ALA A 166 14.36 -9.05 3.49
CA ALA A 166 15.64 -8.39 3.21
C ALA A 166 15.71 -6.98 3.80
N ARG A 167 14.62 -6.21 3.71
CA ARG A 167 14.53 -4.88 4.29
C ARG A 167 14.58 -4.92 5.82
N ASP A 168 13.91 -5.88 6.47
CA ASP A 168 14.00 -6.07 7.92
C ASP A 168 15.43 -6.38 8.37
N ILE A 169 16.20 -7.16 7.57
CA ILE A 169 17.61 -7.38 7.82
C ILE A 169 18.42 -6.07 7.68
N LEU A 170 18.20 -5.31 6.61
CA LEU A 170 18.88 -4.03 6.37
C LEU A 170 18.59 -3.03 7.48
N ASP A 171 17.34 -2.87 7.89
CA ASP A 171 16.94 -1.98 9.00
C ASP A 171 17.59 -2.41 10.32
N SER A 172 17.66 -3.72 10.59
CA SER A 172 18.24 -4.27 11.84
C SER A 172 19.73 -3.95 12.01
N VAL A 173 20.43 -3.67 10.93
CA VAL A 173 21.84 -3.30 10.95
C VAL A 173 22.09 -1.81 10.73
N GLY A 174 21.04 -1.00 10.62
CA GLY A 174 21.14 0.44 10.41
C GLY A 174 21.43 0.84 8.97
N TYR A 175 20.97 0.02 8.01
CA TYR A 175 21.13 0.25 6.57
C TYR A 175 19.77 0.33 5.85
N GLY A 176 18.78 0.86 6.54
CA GLY A 176 17.40 0.99 6.06
C GLY A 176 17.16 2.22 5.20
N GLN A 177 15.91 2.34 4.77
CA GLN A 177 15.44 3.45 3.94
C GLN A 177 14.83 4.55 4.83
N LYS A 178 15.39 5.75 4.76
CA LYS A 178 15.06 6.89 5.61
C LYS A 178 13.57 7.24 5.62
N TYR A 179 12.94 7.27 4.45
CA TYR A 179 11.57 7.72 4.28
C TYR A 179 10.57 6.86 5.08
N ASP A 180 10.70 5.53 4.99
CA ASP A 180 9.78 4.62 5.66
C ASP A 180 9.86 4.76 7.19
N ILE A 181 11.07 4.87 7.72
CA ILE A 181 11.31 5.01 9.16
C ILE A 181 10.77 6.35 9.69
N GLU A 182 10.96 7.45 8.95
CA GLU A 182 10.40 8.75 9.35
C GLU A 182 8.86 8.73 9.40
N ILE A 183 8.21 8.08 8.43
CA ILE A 183 6.74 7.92 8.43
C ILE A 183 6.28 7.11 9.63
N ILE A 184 6.91 5.97 9.91
CA ILE A 184 6.59 5.12 11.06
C ILE A 184 6.70 5.94 12.36
N GLY A 185 7.77 6.70 12.50
CA GLY A 185 7.99 7.56 13.67
C GLY A 185 6.90 8.62 13.85
N LYS A 186 6.45 9.27 12.77
CA LYS A 186 5.35 10.24 12.81
C LYS A 186 4.04 9.59 13.25
N VAL A 187 3.71 8.43 12.70
CA VAL A 187 2.49 7.70 13.06
C VAL A 187 2.51 7.28 14.53
N HIS A 188 3.63 6.77 15.03
CA HIS A 188 3.74 6.42 16.44
C HIS A 188 3.64 7.64 17.37
N LYS A 189 4.17 8.79 16.95
CA LYS A 189 4.16 10.01 17.77
C LYS A 189 2.81 10.73 17.75
N ILE A 190 2.18 10.85 16.58
CA ILE A 190 1.05 11.77 16.34
C ILE A 190 -0.22 11.03 15.88
N GLY A 191 -0.09 9.82 15.30
CA GLY A 191 -1.23 9.02 14.81
C GLY A 191 -1.54 9.18 13.33
N ASN A 192 -0.72 9.95 12.59
CA ASN A 192 -0.83 10.10 11.14
C ASN A 192 0.54 10.32 10.49
N ASN A 193 0.66 10.00 9.19
CA ASN A 193 1.93 10.02 8.49
C ASN A 193 2.45 11.42 8.16
N LEU A 194 1.57 12.41 8.14
CA LEU A 194 1.94 13.80 7.85
C LEU A 194 2.45 14.52 9.10
N GLY A 195 2.21 13.95 10.27
CA GLY A 195 2.57 14.58 11.53
C GLY A 195 1.65 15.76 11.88
N LEU A 196 0.39 15.72 11.40
CA LEU A 196 -0.61 16.76 11.65
C LEU A 196 -1.13 16.67 13.10
N PRO A 197 -0.91 17.69 13.95
CA PRO A 197 -1.40 17.69 15.33
C PRO A 197 -2.94 17.72 15.39
N GLY A 198 -3.51 17.18 16.48
CA GLY A 198 -4.97 17.13 16.66
C GLY A 198 -5.69 18.47 16.44
N PRO A 199 -5.26 19.60 17.03
CA PRO A 199 -5.89 20.89 16.76
C PRO A 199 -5.92 21.30 15.29
N ALA A 200 -4.81 21.09 14.56
CA ALA A 200 -4.76 21.41 13.14
C ALA A 200 -5.63 20.47 12.30
N LEU A 201 -5.80 19.21 12.72
CA LEU A 201 -6.74 18.30 12.09
C LEU A 201 -8.19 18.77 12.29
N ILE A 202 -8.53 19.25 13.48
CA ILE A 202 -9.86 19.80 13.78
C ILE A 202 -10.15 21.00 12.89
N ASP A 203 -9.26 22.00 12.87
CA ASP A 203 -9.41 23.20 12.04
C ASP A 203 -9.58 22.84 10.55
N THR A 204 -8.83 21.83 10.07
CA THR A 204 -8.96 21.35 8.68
C THR A 204 -10.34 20.73 8.41
N MET A 205 -10.87 19.95 9.35
CA MET A 205 -12.19 19.34 9.19
C MET A 205 -13.33 20.35 9.28
N GLU A 206 -13.22 21.34 10.15
CA GLU A 206 -14.17 22.46 10.24
C GLU A 206 -14.20 23.28 8.95
N GLY A 207 -13.03 23.57 8.36
CA GLY A 207 -12.94 24.20 7.05
C GLY A 207 -13.63 23.39 5.93
N LEU A 208 -13.48 22.06 5.93
CA LEU A 208 -14.18 21.19 4.97
C LEU A 208 -15.69 21.18 5.15
N GLU A 209 -16.18 21.29 6.40
CA GLU A 209 -17.63 21.44 6.67
C GLU A 209 -18.19 22.70 6.02
N GLU A 210 -17.46 23.82 6.14
CA GLU A 210 -17.83 25.10 5.55
C GLU A 210 -17.82 25.03 4.01
N ASP A 211 -16.75 24.49 3.40
CA ASP A 211 -16.62 24.34 1.96
C ASP A 211 -17.75 23.48 1.36
N VAL A 212 -18.06 22.33 2.00
CA VAL A 212 -19.14 21.45 1.52
C VAL A 212 -20.51 22.10 1.70
N LYS A 213 -20.71 22.84 2.79
CA LYS A 213 -21.97 23.58 3.03
C LYS A 213 -22.14 24.71 2.02
N GLU A 214 -21.08 25.46 1.69
CA GLU A 214 -21.12 26.49 0.64
C GLU A 214 -21.46 25.88 -0.73
N ALA A 215 -20.83 24.77 -1.07
CA ALA A 215 -21.01 24.11 -2.35
C ALA A 215 -22.37 23.40 -2.52
N THR A 216 -22.97 22.88 -1.45
CA THR A 216 -24.18 22.01 -1.52
C THR A 216 -25.41 22.59 -0.82
N GLY A 217 -25.24 23.59 0.05
CA GLY A 217 -26.28 24.07 0.95
C GLY A 217 -26.63 23.13 2.11
N ILE A 218 -25.89 22.01 2.25
CA ILE A 218 -26.18 20.94 3.21
C ILE A 218 -25.07 20.86 4.25
N ASP A 219 -25.47 20.67 5.51
CA ASP A 219 -24.58 20.61 6.67
C ASP A 219 -23.99 19.21 6.85
N VAL A 220 -23.02 18.85 6.01
CA VAL A 220 -22.28 17.58 6.08
C VAL A 220 -21.15 17.72 7.09
N ARG A 221 -21.09 16.83 8.08
CA ARG A 221 -20.14 16.88 9.18
C ARG A 221 -18.91 16.02 8.98
N PHE A 222 -17.77 16.50 9.49
CA PHE A 222 -16.47 15.79 9.55
C PHE A 222 -16.03 15.66 11.03
N PRO A 223 -16.70 14.79 11.80
CA PRO A 223 -16.55 14.76 13.24
C PRO A 223 -15.23 14.12 13.68
N ILE A 224 -14.63 14.66 14.75
CA ILE A 224 -13.42 14.15 15.39
C ILE A 224 -13.70 13.81 16.84
N ASP A 225 -13.21 12.65 17.29
CA ASP A 225 -13.27 12.15 18.68
C ASP A 225 -14.69 12.09 19.27
N VAL A 226 -15.70 11.85 18.44
CA VAL A 226 -17.09 11.70 18.90
C VAL A 226 -17.29 10.33 19.53
N LYS A 227 -17.62 10.31 20.81
CA LYS A 227 -17.87 9.09 21.57
C LYS A 227 -19.21 8.46 21.20
N GLY A 228 -19.23 7.13 21.13
CA GLY A 228 -20.43 6.35 20.84
C GLY A 228 -20.87 6.37 19.39
N ALA A 229 -20.09 6.92 18.48
CA ALA A 229 -20.35 6.85 17.05
C ALA A 229 -20.43 5.40 16.57
N GLU A 230 -21.16 5.16 15.49
CA GLU A 230 -21.22 3.83 14.90
C GLU A 230 -19.91 3.43 14.24
N VAL A 231 -19.28 4.36 13.52
CA VAL A 231 -18.08 4.10 12.70
C VAL A 231 -16.91 4.95 13.17
N LEU A 232 -15.76 4.30 13.39
CA LEU A 232 -14.45 4.95 13.33
C LEU A 232 -13.89 4.80 11.91
N LEU A 233 -13.71 5.93 11.23
CA LEU A 233 -13.09 5.97 9.91
C LEU A 233 -11.58 6.08 10.06
N ILE A 234 -10.86 5.14 9.46
CA ILE A 234 -9.40 5.16 9.32
C ILE A 234 -9.10 5.43 7.83
N THR A 235 -8.48 6.57 7.56
CA THR A 235 -8.24 7.02 6.19
C THR A 235 -6.82 7.56 6.05
N PRO A 236 -6.21 7.58 4.85
CA PRO A 236 -4.88 8.15 4.68
C PRO A 236 -4.89 9.65 4.96
N SER A 237 -3.84 10.15 5.60
CA SER A 237 -3.74 11.59 5.94
C SER A 237 -3.80 12.51 4.72
N ALA A 238 -3.47 12.01 3.53
CA ALA A 238 -3.62 12.75 2.28
C ALA A 238 -5.08 13.16 2.01
N ASP A 239 -6.07 12.40 2.51
CA ASP A 239 -7.48 12.68 2.35
C ASP A 239 -7.91 13.98 3.06
N PHE A 240 -7.09 14.50 3.97
CA PHE A 240 -7.45 15.69 4.75
C PHE A 240 -7.28 17.00 3.95
N PHE A 241 -6.39 17.06 2.96
CA PHE A 241 -6.11 18.31 2.24
C PHE A 241 -5.46 18.16 0.85
N ALA A 242 -5.19 16.95 0.39
CA ALA A 242 -4.51 16.77 -0.90
C ALA A 242 -5.49 16.42 -2.02
N GLU A 243 -5.46 17.15 -3.13
CA GLU A 243 -6.16 16.72 -4.36
C GLU A 243 -5.43 15.51 -5.00
N PRO A 244 -6.15 14.51 -5.52
CA PRO A 244 -7.62 14.32 -5.54
C PRO A 244 -8.15 13.49 -4.35
N HIS A 245 -7.44 13.46 -3.23
CA HIS A 245 -7.78 12.60 -2.08
C HIS A 245 -8.94 13.18 -1.26
N ILE A 246 -8.95 14.51 -1.06
CA ILE A 246 -9.96 15.25 -0.30
C ILE A 246 -11.38 14.99 -0.83
N ASP A 247 -11.53 14.87 -2.15
CA ASP A 247 -12.82 14.57 -2.79
C ASP A 247 -13.38 13.22 -2.35
N SER A 248 -12.50 12.25 -2.05
CA SER A 248 -12.92 10.96 -1.53
C SER A 248 -13.41 11.06 -0.08
N LEU A 249 -12.74 11.84 0.77
CA LEU A 249 -13.19 12.08 2.15
C LEU A 249 -14.56 12.78 2.17
N ILE A 250 -14.76 13.77 1.31
CA ILE A 250 -16.06 14.42 1.12
C ILE A 250 -17.10 13.37 0.69
N GLY A 251 -16.75 12.47 -0.21
CA GLY A 251 -17.62 11.36 -0.63
C GLY A 251 -18.01 10.44 0.51
N TYR A 252 -17.06 10.07 1.39
CA TYR A 252 -17.38 9.26 2.58
C TYR A 252 -18.35 9.98 3.52
N ALA A 253 -18.05 11.25 3.81
CA ALA A 253 -18.90 12.06 4.70
C ALA A 253 -20.32 12.21 4.15
N LYS A 254 -20.48 12.42 2.84
CA LYS A 254 -21.79 12.47 2.18
C LYS A 254 -22.54 11.13 2.25
N VAL A 255 -21.83 10.00 2.09
CA VAL A 255 -22.45 8.66 2.26
C VAL A 255 -22.94 8.45 3.69
N PHE A 256 -22.12 8.79 4.70
CA PHE A 256 -22.54 8.69 6.10
C PHE A 256 -23.71 9.63 6.42
N HIS A 257 -23.69 10.85 5.88
CA HIS A 257 -24.79 11.81 6.04
C HIS A 257 -26.09 11.27 5.43
N ALA A 258 -26.07 10.82 4.16
CA ALA A 258 -27.25 10.33 3.46
C ALA A 258 -27.86 9.08 4.11
N THR A 259 -27.04 8.23 4.70
CA THR A 259 -27.47 7.00 5.40
C THR A 259 -27.85 7.25 6.87
N GLY A 260 -27.62 8.45 7.41
CA GLY A 260 -27.81 8.75 8.83
C GLY A 260 -26.83 7.99 9.75
N THR A 261 -25.72 7.49 9.21
CA THR A 261 -24.69 6.77 9.97
C THR A 261 -23.85 7.72 10.76
N SER A 262 -23.82 7.59 12.09
CA SER A 262 -22.89 8.36 12.92
C SER A 262 -21.46 7.84 12.77
N TRP A 263 -20.51 8.74 12.60
CA TRP A 263 -19.13 8.38 12.39
C TRP A 263 -18.17 9.38 13.03
N THR A 264 -16.89 9.03 13.13
CA THR A 264 -15.86 9.91 13.64
C THR A 264 -14.49 9.54 13.07
N LEU A 265 -13.62 10.53 12.96
CA LEU A 265 -12.17 10.36 12.93
C LEU A 265 -11.63 10.33 14.36
N SER A 266 -10.36 9.91 14.53
CA SER A 266 -9.64 10.06 15.80
C SER A 266 -8.47 11.03 15.62
N SER A 267 -8.37 12.02 16.51
CA SER A 267 -7.22 12.91 16.56
C SER A 267 -5.92 12.21 16.98
N MET A 268 -6.04 11.04 17.62
CA MET A 268 -4.90 10.24 18.10
C MET A 268 -4.47 9.14 17.13
N SER A 269 -5.39 8.66 16.28
CA SER A 269 -5.14 7.52 15.38
C SER A 269 -6.07 7.59 14.18
N SER A 270 -5.80 8.52 13.28
CA SER A 270 -6.61 8.75 12.08
C SER A 270 -6.19 7.89 10.89
N GLU A 271 -5.02 7.26 10.94
CA GLU A 271 -4.43 6.53 9.83
C GLU A 271 -3.79 5.20 10.23
N ALA A 272 -3.95 4.20 9.38
CA ALA A 272 -3.19 2.94 9.44
C ALA A 272 -1.99 3.02 8.51
N ALA A 273 -0.95 3.76 8.88
CA ALA A 273 0.27 3.82 8.10
C ALA A 273 0.98 2.46 8.16
N ASN A 274 0.92 1.78 7.09
CA ASN A 274 1.41 0.42 6.88
C ASN A 274 2.88 0.34 6.47
N PHE A 275 3.67 1.37 6.74
CA PHE A 275 5.09 1.44 6.38
C PHE A 275 5.94 0.40 7.11
N GLY A 276 5.51 -0.07 8.28
CA GLY A 276 6.11 -1.24 8.92
C GLY A 276 6.07 -2.50 8.05
N MET A 277 5.06 -2.65 7.18
CA MET A 277 5.02 -3.72 6.19
C MET A 277 6.12 -3.55 5.13
N PHE A 278 6.38 -2.31 4.69
CA PHE A 278 7.38 -2.04 3.66
C PHE A 278 8.82 -2.33 4.11
N ILE A 279 9.07 -2.26 5.40
CA ILE A 279 10.36 -2.63 6.00
C ILE A 279 10.34 -4.04 6.61
N GLY A 280 9.25 -4.79 6.43
CA GLY A 280 9.11 -6.16 6.96
C GLY A 280 9.05 -6.26 8.48
N ASN A 281 8.86 -5.14 9.19
CA ASN A 281 8.85 -5.11 10.65
C ASN A 281 7.43 -5.21 11.22
N TYR A 282 7.04 -6.42 11.57
CA TYR A 282 5.71 -6.70 12.09
C TYR A 282 5.45 -6.10 13.49
N GLU A 283 6.48 -5.82 14.28
CA GLU A 283 6.31 -5.16 15.56
C GLU A 283 5.85 -3.70 15.38
N GLN A 284 6.36 -3.01 14.39
CA GLN A 284 5.90 -1.66 14.06
C GLN A 284 4.46 -1.67 13.55
N LEU A 285 4.10 -2.64 12.72
CA LEU A 285 2.70 -2.83 12.29
C LEU A 285 1.78 -3.08 13.46
N ARG A 286 2.22 -3.93 14.40
CA ARG A 286 1.46 -4.29 15.59
C ARG A 286 1.17 -3.07 16.46
N LYS A 287 2.15 -2.20 16.70
CA LYS A 287 1.97 -0.97 17.47
C LYS A 287 0.89 -0.08 16.86
N VAL A 288 0.88 0.08 15.54
CA VAL A 288 -0.15 0.85 14.83
C VAL A 288 -1.53 0.20 14.97
N ALA A 289 -1.63 -1.11 14.76
CA ALA A 289 -2.90 -1.84 14.89
C ALA A 289 -3.48 -1.71 16.30
N LEU A 290 -2.64 -1.85 17.33
CA LEU A 290 -3.04 -1.70 18.73
C LEU A 290 -3.51 -0.27 19.05
N ARG A 291 -2.82 0.74 18.51
CA ARG A 291 -3.20 2.15 18.70
C ARG A 291 -4.58 2.44 18.12
N ILE A 292 -4.88 1.95 16.90
CA ILE A 292 -6.18 2.11 16.26
C ILE A 292 -7.28 1.43 17.08
N ARG A 293 -7.02 0.23 17.58
CA ARG A 293 -7.99 -0.50 18.40
C ARG A 293 -8.23 0.16 19.73
N GLN A 294 -7.17 0.71 20.36
CA GLN A 294 -7.32 1.49 21.58
C GLN A 294 -8.20 2.73 21.33
N ALA A 295 -7.97 3.46 20.24
CA ALA A 295 -8.80 4.61 19.89
C ALA A 295 -10.27 4.21 19.67
N ALA A 296 -10.52 3.08 19.02
CA ALA A 296 -11.88 2.56 18.84
C ALA A 296 -12.57 2.22 20.17
N LEU A 297 -11.84 1.65 21.12
CA LEU A 297 -12.35 1.35 22.46
C LEU A 297 -12.63 2.61 23.26
N ASP A 298 -11.70 3.58 23.27
CA ASP A 298 -11.82 4.83 24.02
C ASP A 298 -12.99 5.68 23.50
N LEU A 299 -13.24 5.64 22.20
CA LEU A 299 -14.38 6.31 21.58
C LEU A 299 -15.67 5.50 21.69
N GLY A 300 -15.61 4.20 22.02
CA GLY A 300 -16.77 3.34 22.16
C GLY A 300 -17.53 3.12 20.85
N VAL A 301 -16.85 3.13 19.71
CA VAL A 301 -17.45 2.93 18.39
C VAL A 301 -17.89 1.49 18.18
N LYS A 302 -18.83 1.25 17.24
CA LYS A 302 -19.34 -0.11 16.97
C LYS A 302 -18.48 -0.86 15.96
N ARG A 303 -17.89 -0.18 14.98
CA ARG A 303 -17.08 -0.79 13.91
C ARG A 303 -16.01 0.18 13.38
N ILE A 304 -15.02 -0.40 12.71
CA ILE A 304 -13.96 0.35 12.02
C ILE A 304 -14.18 0.20 10.52
N VAL A 305 -14.12 1.32 9.80
CA VAL A 305 -14.16 1.39 8.34
C VAL A 305 -12.85 1.98 7.84
N VAL A 306 -12.26 1.34 6.83
CA VAL A 306 -11.01 1.78 6.19
C VAL A 306 -11.36 2.50 4.89
N GLY A 307 -10.88 3.72 4.74
CA GLY A 307 -11.02 4.54 3.53
C GLY A 307 -10.22 4.00 2.34
N GLU A 308 -10.11 4.78 1.27
CA GLU A 308 -9.42 4.40 0.03
C GLU A 308 -7.90 4.37 0.19
N CYS A 309 -7.41 3.44 1.01
CA CYS A 309 -5.99 3.17 1.21
C CYS A 309 -5.68 1.68 1.06
N GLY A 310 -5.08 1.29 -0.07
CA GLY A 310 -4.81 -0.11 -0.36
C GLY A 310 -3.86 -0.78 0.62
N HIS A 311 -2.89 -0.06 1.12
CA HIS A 311 -1.94 -0.60 2.08
C HIS A 311 -2.57 -0.78 3.46
N ALA A 312 -3.29 0.23 3.95
CA ALA A 312 -4.03 0.13 5.20
C ALA A 312 -5.04 -1.02 5.16
N TRP A 313 -5.75 -1.19 4.04
CA TRP A 313 -6.66 -2.30 3.83
C TRP A 313 -5.94 -3.66 3.90
N ARG A 314 -4.80 -3.81 3.20
CA ARG A 314 -4.02 -5.05 3.24
C ARG A 314 -3.62 -5.41 4.67
N VAL A 315 -3.14 -4.45 5.45
CA VAL A 315 -2.79 -4.67 6.85
C VAL A 315 -4.02 -5.02 7.69
N ALA A 316 -5.09 -4.25 7.55
CA ALA A 316 -6.33 -4.46 8.28
C ALA A 316 -6.93 -5.83 7.97
N TYR A 317 -6.96 -6.24 6.72
CA TYR A 317 -7.53 -7.51 6.31
C TYR A 317 -6.64 -8.72 6.65
N SER A 318 -5.34 -8.64 6.30
CA SER A 318 -4.43 -9.81 6.35
C SER A 318 -3.75 -10.00 7.71
N PHE A 319 -3.44 -8.91 8.41
CA PHE A 319 -2.56 -8.97 9.58
C PHE A 319 -3.21 -8.47 10.87
N TRP A 320 -4.34 -7.79 10.78
CA TRP A 320 -4.96 -7.08 11.90
C TRP A 320 -5.14 -7.92 13.15
N ASN A 321 -5.76 -9.09 13.03
CA ASN A 321 -6.04 -9.96 14.16
C ASN A 321 -4.76 -10.57 14.74
N THR A 322 -3.87 -11.05 13.88
CA THR A 322 -2.59 -11.63 14.27
C THR A 322 -1.70 -10.63 14.99
N LEU A 323 -1.54 -9.44 14.41
CA LEU A 323 -0.65 -8.41 14.95
C LEU A 323 -1.18 -7.77 16.24
N SER A 324 -2.49 -7.69 16.40
CA SER A 324 -3.08 -7.10 17.60
C SER A 324 -3.20 -8.07 18.78
N GLY A 325 -2.66 -9.28 18.67
CA GLY A 325 -2.74 -10.29 19.72
C GLY A 325 -4.11 -10.95 19.82
N VAL A 326 -4.97 -10.80 18.81
CA VAL A 326 -6.28 -11.46 18.74
C VAL A 326 -6.19 -12.61 17.75
N GLY A 327 -6.06 -13.84 18.24
CA GLY A 327 -6.00 -15.04 17.42
C GLY A 327 -4.86 -16.00 17.77
N GLU A 328 -4.73 -17.08 17.02
CA GLU A 328 -3.65 -18.05 17.18
C GLU A 328 -2.29 -17.39 16.85
N GLY A 329 -1.31 -17.56 17.72
CA GLY A 329 0.04 -17.01 17.57
C GLY A 329 0.25 -15.63 18.22
N ALA A 330 -0.71 -15.11 18.99
CA ALA A 330 -0.51 -13.97 19.86
C ALA A 330 0.55 -14.28 20.92
N ASP A 331 1.42 -13.30 21.21
CA ASP A 331 2.41 -13.42 22.26
C ASP A 331 1.69 -13.55 23.63
N PRO A 332 1.83 -14.68 24.32
CA PRO A 332 1.17 -14.91 25.61
C PRO A 332 1.67 -13.98 26.73
N ASP A 333 2.85 -13.40 26.56
CA ASP A 333 3.45 -12.51 27.55
C ASP A 333 3.10 -11.02 27.35
N ASP A 334 2.43 -10.69 26.23
CA ASP A 334 1.98 -9.35 25.96
C ASP A 334 0.70 -9.00 26.73
N LYS A 335 0.88 -8.46 27.93
CA LYS A 335 -0.21 -8.07 28.83
C LYS A 335 -1.15 -7.02 28.22
N PHE A 336 -0.62 -6.11 27.38
CA PHE A 336 -1.43 -5.08 26.75
C PHE A 336 -2.32 -5.67 25.65
N ALA A 337 -1.75 -6.54 24.79
CA ALA A 337 -2.53 -7.26 23.79
C ALA A 337 -3.58 -8.18 24.43
N GLN A 338 -3.24 -8.87 25.54
CA GLN A 338 -4.20 -9.67 26.30
C GLN A 338 -5.33 -8.84 26.91
N MET A 339 -5.03 -7.65 27.44
CA MET A 339 -6.03 -6.72 27.95
C MET A 339 -6.98 -6.27 26.82
N LEU A 340 -6.43 -5.86 25.69
CA LEU A 340 -7.21 -5.49 24.53
C LEU A 340 -8.04 -6.67 24.01
N GLN A 341 -7.50 -7.89 23.98
CA GLN A 341 -8.22 -9.08 23.58
C GLN A 341 -9.45 -9.36 24.43
N LYS A 342 -9.37 -9.13 25.74
CA LYS A 342 -10.51 -9.29 26.65
C LYS A 342 -11.59 -8.22 26.44
N GLN A 343 -11.18 -7.00 26.04
CA GLN A 343 -12.07 -5.88 25.78
C GLN A 343 -12.59 -5.85 24.35
N LEU A 344 -11.82 -6.43 23.40
CA LEU A 344 -12.21 -6.55 22.02
C LEU A 344 -13.32 -7.58 21.89
N ASP A 345 -14.50 -7.09 22.04
CA ASP A 345 -15.66 -7.74 21.47
C ASP A 345 -15.38 -8.10 19.99
N HIS A 346 -16.03 -9.12 19.48
CA HIS A 346 -15.90 -9.56 18.08
C HIS A 346 -16.11 -8.45 17.02
N ARG A 347 -16.61 -7.30 17.44
CA ARG A 347 -16.89 -6.10 16.63
C ARG A 347 -15.69 -5.56 15.83
N TYR A 348 -14.47 -5.65 16.36
CA TYR A 348 -13.29 -5.08 15.70
C TYR A 348 -12.42 -6.13 15.00
N ARG A 349 -12.88 -7.36 14.92
CA ARG A 349 -12.13 -8.45 14.29
C ARG A 349 -11.88 -8.24 12.81
N GLN A 350 -12.85 -7.66 12.14
CA GLN A 350 -12.80 -7.48 10.68
C GLN A 350 -13.29 -6.08 10.33
N PRO A 351 -12.38 -5.15 10.06
CA PRO A 351 -12.74 -3.85 9.49
C PRO A 351 -13.42 -4.02 8.14
N SER A 352 -14.32 -3.11 7.79
CA SER A 352 -14.90 -3.03 6.46
C SER A 352 -14.15 -2.01 5.61
N HIS A 353 -14.04 -2.26 4.30
CA HIS A 353 -13.59 -1.23 3.36
C HIS A 353 -14.73 -0.25 3.08
N ILE A 354 -14.41 1.01 2.84
CA ILE A 354 -15.45 2.03 2.56
C ILE A 354 -16.31 1.69 1.32
N CYS A 355 -15.73 1.04 0.31
CA CYS A 355 -16.49 0.56 -0.84
C CYS A 355 -17.48 -0.56 -0.45
N GLU A 356 -17.13 -1.45 0.48
CA GLU A 356 -18.05 -2.48 1.00
C GLU A 356 -19.20 -1.83 1.75
N PHE A 357 -18.89 -0.84 2.59
CA PHE A 357 -19.91 -0.08 3.30
C PHE A 357 -20.87 0.61 2.33
N THR A 358 -20.33 1.32 1.35
CA THR A 358 -21.15 2.05 0.36
C THR A 358 -21.97 1.10 -0.49
N TRP A 359 -21.40 -0.04 -0.91
CA TRP A 359 -22.14 -1.05 -1.68
C TRP A 359 -23.29 -1.67 -0.89
N ASP A 360 -23.07 -2.03 0.38
CA ASP A 360 -24.14 -2.51 1.27
C ASP A 360 -25.29 -1.49 1.40
N MET A 361 -24.98 -0.21 1.49
CA MET A 361 -26.00 0.85 1.54
C MET A 361 -26.73 1.02 0.20
N ILE A 362 -26.06 0.82 -0.92
CA ILE A 362 -26.68 0.81 -2.26
C ILE A 362 -27.64 -0.38 -2.40
N GLU A 363 -27.20 -1.58 -2.04
CA GLU A 363 -28.03 -2.80 -2.11
C GLU A 363 -29.28 -2.72 -1.23
N ARG A 364 -29.19 -2.02 -0.10
CA ARG A 364 -30.34 -1.74 0.79
C ARG A 364 -31.26 -0.62 0.30
N GLY A 365 -30.91 0.05 -0.79
CA GLY A 365 -31.66 1.20 -1.29
C GLY A 365 -31.61 2.44 -0.38
N ALA A 366 -30.58 2.52 0.47
CA ALA A 366 -30.39 3.64 1.39
C ALA A 366 -29.70 4.87 0.74
N LEU A 367 -29.21 4.72 -0.48
CA LEU A 367 -28.56 5.77 -1.26
C LEU A 367 -29.24 5.94 -2.61
N SER A 368 -29.37 7.17 -3.06
CA SER A 368 -29.84 7.53 -4.40
C SER A 368 -28.83 8.40 -5.12
N PHE A 369 -28.74 8.27 -6.44
CA PHE A 369 -27.72 8.92 -7.25
C PHE A 369 -28.30 9.56 -8.50
N ASP A 370 -27.69 10.66 -8.91
CA ASP A 370 -27.81 11.24 -10.22
C ASP A 370 -26.57 10.87 -11.04
N LYS A 371 -26.72 9.87 -11.91
CA LYS A 371 -25.59 9.39 -12.73
C LYS A 371 -25.10 10.41 -13.74
N GLU A 372 -25.98 11.32 -14.20
CA GLU A 372 -25.67 12.35 -15.19
C GLU A 372 -24.59 13.32 -14.67
N ALA A 373 -24.47 13.47 -13.34
CA ALA A 373 -23.43 14.28 -12.72
C ALA A 373 -22.00 13.84 -13.11
N ASN A 374 -21.84 12.58 -13.53
CA ASN A 374 -20.55 12.02 -13.99
C ASN A 374 -20.48 11.80 -15.52
N ASP A 375 -21.44 12.24 -16.32
CA ASP A 375 -21.49 11.98 -17.79
C ASP A 375 -20.34 12.62 -18.59
N LYS A 376 -19.68 13.63 -18.02
CA LYS A 376 -18.45 14.20 -18.57
C LYS A 376 -17.27 13.24 -18.53
N HIS A 377 -17.39 12.13 -17.78
CA HIS A 377 -16.33 11.14 -17.57
C HIS A 377 -16.64 9.82 -18.28
N ILE A 378 -15.70 9.35 -19.09
CA ILE A 378 -15.61 7.96 -19.51
C ILE A 378 -14.58 7.32 -18.58
N ILE A 379 -15.09 6.48 -17.67
CA ILE A 379 -14.36 6.03 -16.48
C ILE A 379 -13.75 4.66 -16.72
N THR A 380 -12.50 4.48 -16.33
CA THR A 380 -11.91 3.16 -16.13
C THR A 380 -11.45 2.98 -14.68
N PHE A 381 -11.18 1.74 -14.27
CA PHE A 381 -10.81 1.43 -12.90
C PHE A 381 -9.41 0.77 -12.82
N HIS A 382 -8.56 1.31 -11.95
CA HIS A 382 -7.29 0.68 -11.61
C HIS A 382 -7.42 -0.17 -10.36
N ASP A 383 -7.33 -1.50 -10.51
CA ASP A 383 -7.20 -2.42 -9.38
C ASP A 383 -5.91 -2.14 -8.63
N SER A 384 -6.02 -1.42 -7.53
CA SER A 384 -4.86 -1.12 -6.68
C SER A 384 -4.32 -2.40 -6.07
N CYS A 385 -3.05 -2.73 -6.32
CA CYS A 385 -2.48 -4.05 -6.06
C CYS A 385 -2.67 -4.57 -4.63
N ASN A 386 -2.64 -3.70 -3.63
CA ASN A 386 -2.82 -4.09 -2.23
C ASN A 386 -4.29 -4.24 -1.81
N VAL A 387 -5.23 -3.54 -2.46
CA VAL A 387 -6.67 -3.75 -2.25
C VAL A 387 -7.17 -4.98 -3.00
N ALA A 388 -6.57 -5.24 -4.15
CA ALA A 388 -6.88 -6.38 -5.00
C ALA A 388 -6.17 -7.67 -4.52
N ARG A 389 -5.15 -8.12 -5.24
CA ARG A 389 -4.46 -9.39 -4.94
C ARG A 389 -3.72 -9.43 -3.60
N GLY A 390 -3.24 -8.28 -3.12
CA GLY A 390 -2.53 -8.21 -1.84
C GLY A 390 -3.38 -8.53 -0.62
N SER A 391 -4.71 -8.40 -0.73
CA SER A 391 -5.68 -8.73 0.32
C SER A 391 -6.43 -10.04 0.02
N SER A 392 -6.21 -10.66 -1.14
CA SER A 392 -6.79 -11.95 -1.47
C SER A 392 -5.89 -13.06 -0.91
N MET A 393 -6.35 -13.78 0.10
CA MET A 393 -5.61 -14.87 0.75
C MET A 393 -6.40 -16.16 0.66
N GLY A 394 -5.78 -17.20 0.08
CA GLY A 394 -6.17 -18.61 0.21
C GLY A 394 -7.59 -18.97 -0.20
N GLY A 395 -8.34 -18.38 -0.95
CA GLY A 395 -9.73 -18.68 -1.31
C GLY A 395 -10.77 -17.85 -0.56
N TYR A 396 -10.32 -16.98 0.35
CA TYR A 396 -11.15 -15.92 0.92
C TYR A 396 -10.92 -14.66 0.09
N PRO A 397 -11.92 -14.15 -0.62
CA PRO A 397 -11.77 -12.94 -1.42
C PRO A 397 -11.79 -11.70 -0.51
N GLY A 398 -10.62 -11.32 -0.01
CA GLY A 398 -10.42 -10.00 0.61
C GLY A 398 -10.18 -8.90 -0.42
N GLY A 399 -9.98 -9.30 -1.69
CA GLY A 399 -9.72 -8.39 -2.79
C GLY A 399 -10.97 -7.63 -3.22
N GLN A 400 -10.83 -6.33 -3.32
CA GLN A 400 -11.89 -5.44 -3.78
C GLN A 400 -11.90 -5.40 -5.32
N PHE A 401 -12.37 -6.47 -5.97
CA PHE A 401 -12.41 -6.54 -7.44
C PHE A 401 -13.72 -5.97 -7.99
N ASP A 402 -14.85 -6.59 -7.66
CA ASP A 402 -16.14 -6.27 -8.23
C ASP A 402 -16.87 -5.15 -7.47
N ILE A 403 -16.72 -5.07 -6.17
CA ILE A 403 -17.41 -4.09 -5.33
C ILE A 403 -17.14 -2.65 -5.78
N PRO A 404 -15.89 -2.19 -5.97
CA PRO A 404 -15.64 -0.84 -6.48
C PRO A 404 -16.23 -0.60 -7.87
N ARG A 405 -16.19 -1.60 -8.75
CA ARG A 405 -16.81 -1.54 -10.10
C ARG A 405 -18.32 -1.38 -10.02
N ASN A 406 -18.95 -2.10 -9.10
CA ASN A 406 -20.39 -2.00 -8.87
C ASN A 406 -20.78 -0.62 -8.33
N VAL A 407 -19.98 -0.07 -7.39
CA VAL A 407 -20.17 1.30 -6.90
C VAL A 407 -20.06 2.29 -8.06
N ILE A 408 -19.00 2.21 -8.90
CA ILE A 408 -18.82 3.09 -10.06
C ILE A 408 -20.04 3.02 -11.00
N LYS A 409 -20.47 1.82 -11.37
CA LYS A 409 -21.64 1.60 -12.26
C LYS A 409 -22.96 2.08 -11.66
N SER A 410 -23.04 2.21 -10.33
CA SER A 410 -24.21 2.76 -9.65
C SER A 410 -24.26 4.29 -9.71
N VAL A 411 -23.12 4.97 -9.91
CA VAL A 411 -22.97 6.42 -9.86
C VAL A 411 -22.60 7.06 -11.19
N ALA A 412 -22.39 6.27 -12.24
CA ALA A 412 -21.98 6.76 -13.58
C ALA A 412 -22.58 5.92 -14.70
N ASN A 413 -22.74 6.52 -15.87
CA ASN A 413 -23.28 5.88 -17.08
C ASN A 413 -22.19 5.26 -17.96
N HIS A 414 -20.96 5.79 -17.93
CA HIS A 414 -19.89 5.41 -18.84
C HIS A 414 -18.72 4.76 -18.10
N PHE A 415 -18.68 3.44 -18.11
CA PHE A 415 -17.61 2.64 -17.56
C PHE A 415 -17.00 1.72 -18.61
N VAL A 416 -15.69 1.76 -18.74
CA VAL A 416 -14.88 0.96 -19.66
C VAL A 416 -13.87 0.14 -18.88
N GLU A 417 -13.82 -1.16 -19.11
CA GLU A 417 -12.82 -2.03 -18.50
C GLU A 417 -11.52 -2.03 -19.31
N MET A 418 -10.39 -2.08 -18.63
CA MET A 418 -9.08 -2.29 -19.27
C MET A 418 -8.92 -3.76 -19.68
N ASP A 419 -7.86 -4.07 -20.44
CA ASP A 419 -7.54 -5.43 -20.86
C ASP A 419 -7.56 -6.42 -19.68
N PRO A 420 -8.32 -7.53 -19.76
CA PRO A 420 -8.44 -8.52 -18.68
C PRO A 420 -7.12 -9.15 -18.24
N SER A 421 -6.10 -9.14 -19.09
CA SER A 421 -4.75 -9.61 -18.72
C SER A 421 -4.00 -8.65 -17.78
N THR A 422 -4.57 -7.46 -17.54
CA THR A 422 -3.98 -6.36 -16.76
C THR A 422 -4.89 -5.82 -15.66
N THR A 423 -5.99 -6.50 -15.39
CA THR A 423 -6.96 -6.16 -14.34
C THR A 423 -7.02 -7.24 -13.26
N HIS A 424 -7.80 -7.00 -12.22
CA HIS A 424 -7.99 -7.92 -11.10
C HIS A 424 -6.64 -8.37 -10.50
N GLU A 425 -6.41 -9.67 -10.32
CA GLU A 425 -5.17 -10.23 -9.78
C GLU A 425 -3.95 -9.90 -10.65
N LYS A 426 -4.16 -9.72 -11.96
CA LYS A 426 -3.10 -9.48 -12.93
C LYS A 426 -2.74 -8.01 -13.09
N THR A 427 -3.39 -7.11 -12.34
CA THR A 427 -3.17 -5.66 -12.45
C THR A 427 -1.68 -5.29 -12.39
N PHE A 428 -1.25 -4.30 -13.18
CA PHE A 428 0.06 -3.68 -13.02
C PHE A 428 0.05 -2.72 -11.81
N CYS A 429 1.17 -2.60 -11.13
CA CYS A 429 1.35 -1.61 -10.07
C CYS A 429 1.35 -0.18 -10.65
N CYS A 430 0.94 0.78 -9.84
CA CYS A 430 1.08 2.21 -10.17
C CYS A 430 2.54 2.70 -10.22
N GLY A 431 3.47 1.95 -9.64
CA GLY A 431 4.89 2.31 -9.55
C GLY A 431 5.28 3.13 -8.30
N GLY A 432 4.37 3.39 -7.36
CA GLY A 432 4.66 4.20 -6.17
C GLY A 432 4.53 3.47 -4.83
N GLY A 433 4.18 2.17 -4.83
CA GLY A 433 4.01 1.38 -3.61
C GLY A 433 5.33 0.94 -2.97
N GLY A 434 5.22 0.27 -1.81
CA GLY A 434 6.38 -0.34 -1.16
C GLY A 434 7.39 0.65 -0.58
N GLY A 435 6.95 1.81 -0.10
CA GLY A 435 7.84 2.82 0.47
C GLY A 435 8.60 3.68 -0.54
N LEU A 436 8.20 3.66 -1.81
CA LEU A 436 8.92 4.32 -2.91
C LEU A 436 8.37 5.72 -3.25
N LEU A 437 7.37 6.22 -2.53
CA LEU A 437 6.69 7.48 -2.84
C LEU A 437 7.48 8.71 -2.37
N THR A 438 8.73 8.78 -2.74
CA THR A 438 9.63 9.94 -2.49
C THR A 438 10.06 10.57 -3.81
N ASP A 439 10.39 11.85 -3.80
CA ASP A 439 10.77 12.57 -5.02
C ASP A 439 12.19 12.17 -5.48
N ASP A 440 13.05 11.72 -4.56
CA ASP A 440 14.38 11.18 -4.89
C ASP A 440 14.32 9.96 -5.82
N LEU A 441 13.20 9.22 -5.78
CA LEU A 441 12.96 8.04 -6.62
C LEU A 441 12.05 8.32 -7.81
N MET A 442 11.82 9.58 -8.16
CA MET A 442 10.85 9.95 -9.20
C MET A 442 11.14 9.28 -10.55
N GLU A 443 12.41 9.19 -10.94
CA GLU A 443 12.79 8.51 -12.19
C GLU A 443 12.39 7.03 -12.18
N LEU A 444 12.68 6.32 -11.09
CA LEU A 444 12.31 4.92 -10.91
C LEU A 444 10.78 4.77 -10.92
N ARG A 445 10.07 5.64 -10.22
CA ARG A 445 8.60 5.65 -10.13
C ARG A 445 7.94 5.86 -11.47
N VAL A 446 8.46 6.78 -12.28
CA VAL A 446 7.98 7.02 -13.65
C VAL A 446 8.16 5.76 -14.49
N LYS A 447 9.36 5.18 -14.51
CA LYS A 447 9.62 3.94 -15.25
C LYS A 447 8.76 2.77 -14.75
N GLY A 448 8.57 2.67 -13.45
CA GLY A 448 7.70 1.64 -12.85
C GLY A 448 6.22 1.80 -13.19
N ALA A 449 5.76 3.00 -13.53
CA ALA A 449 4.38 3.24 -13.97
C ALA A 449 4.13 2.84 -15.43
N LEU A 450 5.18 2.72 -16.26
CA LEU A 450 5.08 2.52 -17.70
C LEU A 450 4.04 1.47 -18.11
N PRO A 451 4.06 0.21 -17.64
CA PRO A 451 3.12 -0.79 -18.15
C PRO A 451 1.65 -0.45 -17.85
N ARG A 452 1.38 0.27 -16.77
CA ARG A 452 0.02 0.73 -16.46
C ARG A 452 -0.36 1.92 -17.34
N MET A 453 0.57 2.82 -17.63
CA MET A 453 0.33 3.96 -18.50
C MET A 453 0.07 3.53 -19.96
N GLU A 454 0.74 2.49 -20.44
CA GLU A 454 0.49 1.91 -21.75
C GLU A 454 -0.94 1.37 -21.89
N VAL A 455 -1.41 0.60 -20.91
CA VAL A 455 -2.77 0.07 -20.91
C VAL A 455 -3.81 1.20 -20.78
N LEU A 456 -3.54 2.21 -19.95
CA LEU A 456 -4.42 3.37 -19.84
C LEU A 456 -4.48 4.16 -21.15
N LYS A 457 -3.33 4.34 -21.81
CA LYS A 457 -3.29 5.02 -23.10
C LYS A 457 -4.10 4.29 -24.16
N GLN A 458 -4.01 2.97 -24.19
CA GLN A 458 -4.78 2.18 -25.14
C GLN A 458 -6.29 2.44 -24.97
N VAL A 459 -6.84 2.31 -23.78
CA VAL A 459 -8.29 2.54 -23.58
C VAL A 459 -8.68 4.00 -23.72
N ALA A 460 -7.78 4.94 -23.46
CA ALA A 460 -8.02 6.36 -23.71
C ALA A 460 -8.09 6.66 -25.23
N ASP A 461 -7.15 6.13 -26.02
CA ASP A 461 -7.12 6.32 -27.46
C ASP A 461 -8.27 5.59 -28.18
N GLU A 462 -8.62 4.37 -27.75
CA GLU A 462 -9.64 3.54 -28.42
C GLU A 462 -11.07 3.87 -27.98
N GLN A 463 -11.29 4.26 -26.73
CA GLN A 463 -12.61 4.37 -26.14
C GLN A 463 -12.87 5.72 -25.46
N GLY A 464 -11.93 6.67 -25.56
CA GLY A 464 -12.08 8.03 -25.06
C GLY A 464 -12.02 8.13 -23.52
N VAL A 465 -11.46 7.15 -22.82
CA VAL A 465 -11.34 7.17 -21.35
C VAL A 465 -10.61 8.44 -20.91
N ASN A 466 -11.23 9.20 -20.03
CA ASN A 466 -10.74 10.46 -19.49
C ASN A 466 -10.77 10.54 -17.95
N PHE A 467 -11.12 9.45 -17.26
CA PHE A 467 -11.08 9.36 -15.81
C PHE A 467 -10.60 7.97 -15.35
N LEU A 468 -9.56 7.96 -14.53
CA LEU A 468 -9.01 6.76 -13.89
C LEU A 468 -9.43 6.72 -12.43
N ALA A 469 -10.44 5.92 -12.11
CA ALA A 469 -10.86 5.69 -10.73
C ALA A 469 -9.88 4.77 -10.00
N VAL A 470 -9.48 5.15 -8.78
CA VAL A 470 -8.57 4.38 -7.93
C VAL A 470 -9.03 4.37 -6.47
N ILE A 471 -8.69 3.32 -5.73
CA ILE A 471 -9.05 3.14 -4.31
C ILE A 471 -7.81 3.00 -3.41
N CYS A 472 -6.75 3.71 -3.74
CA CYS A 472 -5.52 3.69 -2.94
C CYS A 472 -4.84 5.06 -2.98
N ALA A 473 -4.58 5.63 -1.82
CA ALA A 473 -3.95 6.95 -1.70
C ALA A 473 -2.59 7.02 -2.41
N ILE A 474 -1.76 5.99 -2.28
CA ILE A 474 -0.47 5.94 -2.98
C ILE A 474 -0.67 5.95 -4.50
N CYS A 475 -1.68 5.23 -5.02
CA CYS A 475 -1.97 5.25 -6.46
C CYS A 475 -2.45 6.63 -6.92
N LYS A 476 -3.33 7.30 -6.15
CA LYS A 476 -3.77 8.68 -6.46
C LYS A 476 -2.58 9.62 -6.56
N THR A 477 -1.73 9.68 -5.53
CA THR A 477 -0.52 10.52 -5.52
C THR A 477 0.45 10.14 -6.63
N GLN A 478 0.67 8.84 -6.86
CA GLN A 478 1.59 8.38 -7.89
C GLN A 478 1.12 8.78 -9.28
N PHE A 479 -0.13 8.53 -9.62
CA PHE A 479 -0.66 8.85 -10.93
C PHE A 479 -0.76 10.36 -11.17
N SER A 480 -1.19 11.15 -10.20
CA SER A 480 -1.23 12.61 -10.33
C SER A 480 0.15 13.22 -10.64
N LYS A 481 1.24 12.61 -10.16
CA LYS A 481 2.62 13.05 -10.45
C LYS A 481 3.17 12.47 -11.76
N THR A 482 2.81 11.24 -12.14
CA THR A 482 3.41 10.55 -13.29
C THR A 482 2.62 10.72 -14.59
N MET A 483 1.31 10.84 -14.53
CA MET A 483 0.44 10.99 -15.70
C MET A 483 0.87 12.14 -16.65
N PRO A 484 1.24 13.34 -16.17
CA PRO A 484 1.70 14.42 -17.05
C PRO A 484 2.94 14.05 -17.88
N LEU A 485 3.80 13.18 -17.34
CA LEU A 485 5.01 12.70 -18.04
C LEU A 485 4.69 11.71 -19.17
N TYR A 486 3.47 11.17 -19.17
CA TYR A 486 2.93 10.28 -20.19
C TYR A 486 1.88 10.96 -21.10
N GLY A 487 1.76 12.29 -21.01
CA GLY A 487 0.86 13.07 -21.85
C GLY A 487 -0.61 13.09 -21.40
N PHE A 488 -0.91 12.66 -20.16
CA PHE A 488 -2.24 12.75 -19.56
C PHE A 488 -2.40 14.00 -18.68
N ASP A 489 -3.61 14.48 -18.54
CA ASP A 489 -3.93 15.49 -17.52
C ASP A 489 -3.84 14.87 -16.11
N ARG A 490 -3.17 15.55 -15.18
CA ARG A 490 -3.07 15.09 -13.78
C ARG A 490 -4.44 14.93 -13.09
N ARG A 491 -5.46 15.68 -13.56
CA ARG A 491 -6.83 15.64 -13.04
C ARG A 491 -7.63 14.43 -13.54
N MET A 492 -7.05 13.63 -14.43
CA MET A 492 -7.68 12.41 -14.93
C MET A 492 -7.74 11.30 -13.86
N VAL A 493 -7.00 11.40 -12.77
CA VAL A 493 -7.06 10.43 -11.66
C VAL A 493 -7.90 10.94 -10.51
N GLY A 494 -8.77 10.06 -9.97
CA GLY A 494 -9.61 10.37 -8.81
C GLY A 494 -10.05 9.12 -8.05
N GLY A 495 -10.73 9.33 -6.93
CA GLY A 495 -11.26 8.25 -6.11
C GLY A 495 -12.61 7.71 -6.62
N VAL A 496 -12.96 6.50 -6.22
CA VAL A 496 -14.31 5.97 -6.42
C VAL A 496 -15.32 6.85 -5.68
N HIS A 497 -15.00 7.28 -4.45
CA HIS A 497 -15.89 8.13 -3.67
C HIS A 497 -15.91 9.60 -4.11
N GLN A 498 -14.98 10.05 -4.94
CA GLN A 498 -15.13 11.30 -5.68
C GLN A 498 -16.32 11.21 -6.66
N LEU A 499 -16.43 10.11 -7.40
CA LEU A 499 -17.58 9.87 -8.29
C LEU A 499 -18.89 9.72 -7.50
N VAL A 500 -18.84 9.05 -6.34
CA VAL A 500 -19.98 8.99 -5.41
C VAL A 500 -20.37 10.38 -4.94
N SER A 501 -19.38 11.21 -4.53
CA SER A 501 -19.61 12.59 -4.07
C SER A 501 -20.29 13.47 -5.11
N ASN A 502 -19.95 13.28 -6.38
CA ASN A 502 -20.57 14.04 -7.48
C ASN A 502 -22.03 13.67 -7.71
N ALA A 503 -22.37 12.37 -7.58
CA ALA A 503 -23.65 11.82 -7.98
C ALA A 503 -24.65 11.65 -6.84
N ILE A 504 -24.21 11.63 -5.58
CA ILE A 504 -25.08 11.34 -4.44
C ILE A 504 -26.12 12.46 -4.24
N ARG A 505 -27.39 12.07 -4.14
CA ARG A 505 -28.48 12.99 -3.81
C ARG A 505 -28.58 13.14 -2.29
N LEU A 506 -28.38 14.36 -1.82
CA LEU A 506 -28.49 14.71 -0.40
C LEU A 506 -29.83 15.41 -0.18
N GLY A 507 -30.62 14.95 0.81
CA GLY A 507 -31.84 15.65 1.24
C GLY A 507 -33.16 15.21 0.59
N GLU A 508 -33.17 14.24 -0.32
CA GLU A 508 -34.41 13.58 -0.80
C GLU A 508 -34.63 12.27 -0.01
N LYS A 509 -35.46 12.31 1.02
CA LYS A 509 -36.07 11.12 1.62
C LYS A 509 -37.49 11.02 1.20
#